data_9d671bfd1235a37699e6f294eb42f61c
#
_entry.id   9d671bfd1235a37699e6f294eb42f61c
#
_cell.length_a   1.000
_cell.length_b   1.000
_cell.length_c   1.000
_cell.angle_alpha   90.00
_cell.angle_beta   90.00
_cell.angle_gamma   90.00
#
_symmetry.space_group_name_H-M   'P 1'
#
loop_
_entity.id
_entity.type
_entity.pdbx_description
1 polymer ?
#
loop_
_entity_poly.entity_id
_entity_poly.type
_entity_poly.pdbx_seq_one_letter_code
_entity_poly.pdbx_strand_id
1 'polypeptide(L)'
;PIAAKLSALLDGKKVYIENDANAAAKAEAFAGVAKGAKYSVMITLGTGLGGGIIIDGKVYSGFNFAGAELGHTVIEKGGRPCTCGRHGCWEAYSSATGLVNITKDHIAQARKSGRKTSMEEMIGGDLSKVSARTAFTAMKAGDEVAAEVVDEYISYLACGVANVINIFQPNVLSIGGG
;
A
#
# COMPACT_ATOMS: atom_id res chain seq x y z
N PRO A 1 -11.80 11.04 24.68
CA PRO A 1 -10.44 10.87 24.18
C PRO A 1 -9.85 9.57 24.71
N ILE A 2 -9.47 8.68 23.77
CA ILE A 2 -9.05 7.31 24.06
C ILE A 2 -7.75 7.28 24.88
N ALA A 3 -6.81 8.20 24.61
CA ALA A 3 -5.55 8.29 25.34
C ALA A 3 -5.75 8.46 26.87
N ALA A 4 -6.67 9.32 27.27
CA ALA A 4 -6.97 9.54 28.70
C ALA A 4 -7.58 8.29 29.34
N LYS A 5 -8.50 7.59 28.63
CA LYS A 5 -9.09 6.34 29.12
C LYS A 5 -8.04 5.23 29.27
N LEU A 6 -7.16 5.08 28.28
CA LEU A 6 -6.08 4.11 28.34
C LEU A 6 -5.05 4.46 29.43
N SER A 7 -4.70 5.74 29.60
CA SER A 7 -3.82 6.18 30.68
C SER A 7 -4.39 5.83 32.07
N ALA A 8 -5.70 6.06 32.28
CA ALA A 8 -6.36 5.68 33.54
C ALA A 8 -6.34 4.16 33.81
N LEU A 9 -6.50 3.35 32.75
CA LEU A 9 -6.41 1.87 32.86
C LEU A 9 -4.98 1.34 33.05
N LEU A 10 -3.98 2.16 32.77
CA LEU A 10 -2.55 1.83 32.85
C LEU A 10 -1.85 2.57 34.01
N ASP A 11 -2.55 2.80 35.11
CA ASP A 11 -2.02 3.44 36.32
C ASP A 11 -1.34 4.80 36.06
N GLY A 12 -1.96 5.61 35.21
CA GLY A 12 -1.48 6.96 34.89
C GLY A 12 -0.28 7.01 33.91
N LYS A 13 0.10 5.92 33.29
CA LYS A 13 1.15 5.93 32.26
C LYS A 13 0.78 6.81 31.10
N LYS A 14 1.75 7.56 30.57
CA LYS A 14 1.54 8.41 29.39
C LYS A 14 1.20 7.55 28.17
N VAL A 15 0.08 7.87 27.53
CA VAL A 15 -0.38 7.22 26.29
C VAL A 15 -0.37 8.24 25.17
N TYR A 16 0.25 7.88 24.06
CA TYR A 16 0.27 8.65 22.83
C TYR A 16 -0.48 7.86 21.76
N ILE A 17 -1.20 8.58 20.89
CA ILE A 17 -1.90 8.01 19.74
C ILE A 17 -1.22 8.57 18.50
N GLU A 18 -0.90 7.68 17.56
CA GLU A 18 -0.30 8.03 16.29
C GLU A 18 -1.01 7.27 15.16
N ASN A 19 -0.96 7.80 13.95
CA ASN A 19 -1.30 7.07 12.74
C ASN A 19 -0.32 5.90 12.55
N ASP A 20 -0.78 4.76 12.05
CA ASP A 20 0.02 3.53 11.91
C ASP A 20 1.20 3.69 10.93
N ALA A 21 1.00 4.34 9.78
CA ALA A 21 2.06 4.59 8.81
C ALA A 21 3.08 5.63 9.34
N ASN A 22 2.63 6.64 10.08
CA ASN A 22 3.51 7.59 10.76
C ASN A 22 4.35 6.88 11.84
N ALA A 23 3.73 5.97 12.61
CA ALA A 23 4.44 5.17 13.60
C ALA A 23 5.48 4.26 12.94
N ALA A 24 5.15 3.63 11.81
CA ALA A 24 6.10 2.82 11.04
C ALA A 24 7.27 3.66 10.52
N ALA A 25 7.01 4.83 9.92
CA ALA A 25 8.07 5.74 9.44
C ALA A 25 8.98 6.20 10.58
N LYS A 26 8.41 6.50 11.76
CA LYS A 26 9.17 6.87 12.94
C LYS A 26 10.03 5.71 13.45
N ALA A 27 9.51 4.48 13.41
CA ALA A 27 10.27 3.29 13.81
C ALA A 27 11.47 3.06 12.86
N GLU A 28 11.26 3.18 11.54
CA GLU A 28 12.32 3.07 10.54
C GLU A 28 13.39 4.15 10.69
N ALA A 29 12.99 5.39 10.98
CA ALA A 29 13.93 6.49 11.22
C ALA A 29 14.71 6.34 12.53
N PHE A 30 14.12 5.70 13.56
CA PHE A 30 14.76 5.52 14.86
C PHE A 30 15.68 4.29 14.91
N ALA A 31 15.22 3.15 14.41
CA ALA A 31 15.89 1.86 14.58
C ALA A 31 15.98 1.00 13.31
N GLY A 32 15.34 1.41 12.21
CA GLY A 32 15.28 0.66 10.96
C GLY A 32 16.24 1.15 9.89
N VAL A 33 15.87 0.91 8.62
CA VAL A 33 16.69 1.21 7.44
C VAL A 33 16.90 2.70 7.20
N ALA A 34 16.03 3.56 7.74
CA ALA A 34 16.12 5.01 7.62
C ALA A 34 16.84 5.67 8.81
N LYS A 35 17.50 4.89 9.68
CA LYS A 35 18.22 5.42 10.85
C LYS A 35 19.28 6.42 10.43
N GLY A 36 19.19 7.64 10.99
CA GLY A 36 20.10 8.74 10.71
C GLY A 36 19.76 9.57 9.45
N ALA A 37 18.77 9.14 8.66
CA ALA A 37 18.28 9.95 7.55
C ALA A 37 17.44 11.13 8.06
N LYS A 38 17.70 12.33 7.53
CA LYS A 38 16.91 13.52 7.84
C LYS A 38 15.61 13.57 7.04
N TYR A 39 15.62 13.00 5.85
CA TYR A 39 14.49 12.97 4.93
C TYR A 39 14.22 11.52 4.54
N SER A 40 13.13 10.97 4.96
CA SER A 40 12.76 9.60 4.58
C SER A 40 11.26 9.46 4.36
N VAL A 41 10.89 8.52 3.51
CA VAL A 41 9.49 8.13 3.28
C VAL A 41 9.35 6.63 3.49
N MET A 42 8.39 6.24 4.31
CA MET A 42 7.96 4.86 4.48
C MET A 42 6.61 4.67 3.79
N ILE A 43 6.51 3.68 2.92
CA ILE A 43 5.28 3.24 2.28
C ILE A 43 4.88 1.92 2.91
N THR A 44 3.67 1.84 3.43
CA THR A 44 3.12 0.60 4.00
C THR A 44 2.11 -0.02 3.04
N LEU A 45 2.39 -1.25 2.60
CA LEU A 45 1.51 -2.04 1.75
C LEU A 45 0.79 -3.09 2.60
N GLY A 46 -0.51 -2.91 2.75
CA GLY A 46 -1.41 -3.80 3.47
C GLY A 46 -2.75 -3.89 2.75
N THR A 47 -3.85 -4.04 3.48
CA THR A 47 -5.22 -3.92 2.93
C THR A 47 -5.40 -2.61 2.17
N GLY A 48 -4.84 -1.51 2.70
CA GLY A 48 -4.68 -0.22 2.05
C GLY A 48 -3.22 0.09 1.73
N LEU A 49 -2.96 1.34 1.35
CA LEU A 49 -1.62 1.90 1.14
C LEU A 49 -1.46 3.13 2.03
N GLY A 50 -0.59 3.02 3.03
CA GLY A 50 -0.25 4.12 3.91
C GLY A 50 1.09 4.78 3.56
N GLY A 51 1.29 6.00 4.04
CA GLY A 51 2.54 6.72 3.90
C GLY A 51 2.93 7.43 5.21
N GLY A 52 4.21 7.39 5.54
CA GLY A 52 4.78 8.19 6.61
C GLY A 52 6.00 8.94 6.11
N ILE A 53 6.08 10.23 6.40
CA ILE A 53 7.10 11.12 5.86
C ILE A 53 7.90 11.72 7.03
N ILE A 54 9.22 11.66 6.92
CA ILE A 54 10.14 12.31 7.84
C ILE A 54 10.81 13.49 7.12
N ILE A 55 10.73 14.68 7.70
CA ILE A 55 11.38 15.90 7.23
C ILE A 55 12.20 16.48 8.39
N ASP A 56 13.50 16.73 8.17
CA ASP A 56 14.44 17.17 9.21
C ASP A 56 14.40 16.30 10.49
N GLY A 57 14.27 14.98 10.31
CA GLY A 57 14.20 14.01 11.40
C GLY A 57 12.88 14.01 12.18
N LYS A 58 11.85 14.70 11.70
CA LYS A 58 10.53 14.79 12.34
C LYS A 58 9.45 14.25 11.43
N VAL A 59 8.45 13.60 12.05
CA VAL A 59 7.26 13.14 11.31
C VAL A 59 6.49 14.35 10.75
N TYR A 60 6.21 14.32 9.47
CA TYR A 60 5.32 15.28 8.81
C TYR A 60 3.88 14.77 8.90
N SER A 61 3.07 15.38 9.72
CA SER A 61 1.65 15.03 9.89
C SER A 61 0.66 16.09 9.34
N GLY A 62 1.19 17.16 8.73
CA GLY A 62 0.36 18.28 8.29
C GLY A 62 -0.10 19.16 9.46
N PHE A 63 -0.83 20.26 9.15
CA PHE A 63 -1.25 21.22 10.16
C PHE A 63 -2.34 20.69 11.10
N ASN A 64 -3.12 19.71 10.67
CA ASN A 64 -4.25 19.13 11.41
C ASN A 64 -4.12 17.61 11.59
N PHE A 65 -2.93 17.05 11.47
CA PHE A 65 -2.62 15.63 11.59
C PHE A 65 -3.27 14.73 10.52
N ALA A 66 -3.65 15.30 9.37
CA ALA A 66 -4.19 14.57 8.21
C ALA A 66 -3.24 14.61 6.99
N GLY A 67 -1.96 14.84 7.21
CA GLY A 67 -0.94 14.81 6.16
C GLY A 67 -0.42 13.42 5.87
N ALA A 68 0.36 13.29 4.79
CA ALA A 68 1.02 12.05 4.36
C ALA A 68 0.08 10.93 3.87
N GLU A 69 -1.13 11.25 3.46
CA GLU A 69 -2.10 10.31 2.88
C GLU A 69 -1.70 9.95 1.43
N LEU A 70 -0.52 9.33 1.27
CA LEU A 70 0.09 9.05 -0.04
C LEU A 70 -0.78 8.11 -0.89
N GLY A 71 -1.43 7.12 -0.25
CA GLY A 71 -2.33 6.18 -0.92
C GLY A 71 -3.52 6.85 -1.61
N HIS A 72 -3.88 8.04 -1.18
CA HIS A 72 -5.00 8.78 -1.77
C HIS A 72 -4.56 9.82 -2.82
N THR A 73 -3.29 9.85 -3.22
CA THR A 73 -2.87 10.59 -4.41
C THR A 73 -3.40 9.92 -5.68
N VAL A 74 -3.93 10.72 -6.62
CA VAL A 74 -4.49 10.19 -7.87
C VAL A 74 -3.36 9.93 -8.85
N ILE A 75 -3.21 8.67 -9.27
CA ILE A 75 -2.26 8.23 -10.29
C ILE A 75 -2.94 7.92 -11.63
N GLU A 76 -4.27 7.72 -11.63
CA GLU A 76 -5.06 7.40 -12.83
C GLU A 76 -6.35 8.23 -12.83
N LYS A 77 -6.39 9.30 -13.62
CA LYS A 77 -7.59 10.18 -13.70
C LYS A 77 -8.80 9.40 -14.19
N GLY A 78 -9.86 9.38 -13.38
CA GLY A 78 -11.10 8.66 -13.71
C GLY A 78 -11.00 7.15 -13.58
N GLY A 79 -9.93 6.64 -12.96
CA GLY A 79 -9.67 5.21 -12.77
C GLY A 79 -10.54 4.54 -11.71
N ARG A 80 -10.02 3.51 -11.07
CA ARG A 80 -10.75 2.66 -10.11
C ARG A 80 -11.34 3.48 -8.95
N PRO A 81 -12.54 3.13 -8.46
CA PRO A 81 -13.10 3.75 -7.26
C PRO A 81 -12.21 3.47 -6.05
N CYS A 82 -12.12 4.45 -5.15
CA CYS A 82 -11.41 4.35 -3.88
C CYS A 82 -12.38 4.55 -2.71
N THR A 83 -12.07 3.92 -1.58
CA THR A 83 -12.86 4.02 -0.34
C THR A 83 -12.99 5.45 0.18
N CYS A 84 -12.06 6.35 -0.19
CA CYS A 84 -12.14 7.79 0.14
C CYS A 84 -13.20 8.58 -0.66
N GLY A 85 -13.95 7.91 -1.55
CA GLY A 85 -14.99 8.53 -2.41
C GLY A 85 -14.46 9.11 -3.71
N ARG A 86 -13.14 9.10 -3.96
CA ARG A 86 -12.54 9.54 -5.23
C ARG A 86 -12.28 8.36 -6.16
N HIS A 87 -11.76 8.65 -7.35
CA HIS A 87 -11.34 7.66 -8.34
C HIS A 87 -9.86 7.83 -8.66
N GLY A 88 -9.19 6.70 -8.94
CA GLY A 88 -7.81 6.69 -9.42
C GLY A 88 -6.74 6.85 -8.35
N CYS A 89 -7.07 6.71 -7.08
CA CYS A 89 -6.10 6.75 -5.98
C CYS A 89 -5.07 5.63 -6.11
N TRP A 90 -3.82 5.90 -5.75
CA TRP A 90 -2.72 4.95 -5.78
C TRP A 90 -3.03 3.66 -5.00
N GLU A 91 -3.68 3.77 -3.84
CA GLU A 91 -4.15 2.64 -3.03
C GLU A 91 -5.03 1.66 -3.82
N ALA A 92 -5.91 2.16 -4.69
CA ALA A 92 -6.84 1.32 -5.46
C ALA A 92 -6.13 0.38 -6.44
N TYR A 93 -4.84 0.62 -6.72
CA TYR A 93 -4.00 -0.17 -7.63
C TYR A 93 -2.86 -0.90 -6.89
N SER A 94 -2.28 -0.28 -5.88
CA SER A 94 -1.00 -0.73 -5.30
C SER A 94 -1.11 -1.23 -3.87
N SER A 95 -2.31 -1.36 -3.32
CA SER A 95 -2.56 -2.10 -2.08
C SER A 95 -2.77 -3.59 -2.34
N ALA A 96 -2.83 -4.41 -1.28
CA ALA A 96 -3.22 -5.81 -1.40
C ALA A 96 -4.63 -5.96 -1.99
N THR A 97 -5.56 -5.07 -1.62
CA THR A 97 -6.91 -5.01 -2.21
C THR A 97 -6.84 -4.65 -3.70
N GLY A 98 -5.98 -3.70 -4.08
CA GLY A 98 -5.72 -3.34 -5.48
C GLY A 98 -5.22 -4.54 -6.29
N LEU A 99 -4.23 -5.27 -5.78
CA LEU A 99 -3.70 -6.48 -6.42
C LEU A 99 -4.78 -7.56 -6.58
N VAL A 100 -5.60 -7.79 -5.56
CA VAL A 100 -6.73 -8.74 -5.64
C VAL A 100 -7.69 -8.34 -6.76
N ASN A 101 -8.01 -7.06 -6.91
CA ASN A 101 -8.92 -6.58 -7.94
C ASN A 101 -8.31 -6.71 -9.34
N ILE A 102 -7.04 -6.33 -9.54
CA ILE A 102 -6.33 -6.54 -10.81
C ILE A 102 -6.33 -8.03 -11.18
N THR A 103 -6.03 -8.91 -10.22
CA THR A 103 -6.03 -10.36 -10.42
C THR A 103 -7.41 -10.87 -10.89
N LYS A 104 -8.49 -10.42 -10.26
CA LYS A 104 -9.86 -10.79 -10.65
C LYS A 104 -10.20 -10.35 -12.06
N ASP A 105 -9.78 -9.15 -12.44
CA ASP A 105 -10.04 -8.60 -13.78
C ASP A 105 -9.32 -9.42 -14.85
N HIS A 106 -8.05 -9.76 -14.63
CA HIS A 106 -7.27 -10.61 -15.55
C HIS A 106 -7.85 -12.02 -15.66
N ILE A 107 -8.26 -12.65 -14.56
CA ILE A 107 -8.95 -13.94 -14.60
C ILE A 107 -10.25 -13.83 -15.42
N ALA A 108 -11.06 -12.80 -15.18
CA ALA A 108 -12.30 -12.60 -15.93
C ALA A 108 -12.06 -12.35 -17.41
N GLN A 109 -10.99 -11.64 -17.76
CA GLN A 109 -10.59 -11.40 -19.15
C GLN A 109 -10.07 -12.69 -19.82
N ALA A 110 -9.25 -13.48 -19.11
CA ALA A 110 -8.78 -14.77 -19.59
C ALA A 110 -9.93 -15.73 -19.90
N ARG A 111 -10.94 -15.81 -19.02
CA ARG A 111 -12.17 -16.57 -19.27
C ARG A 111 -12.88 -16.13 -20.57
N LYS A 112 -13.02 -14.83 -20.79
CA LYS A 112 -13.69 -14.28 -22.00
C LYS A 112 -12.92 -14.56 -23.28
N SER A 113 -11.59 -14.54 -23.23
CA SER A 113 -10.71 -14.75 -24.38
C SER A 113 -10.34 -16.21 -24.61
N GLY A 114 -10.77 -17.14 -23.73
CA GLY A 114 -10.39 -18.55 -23.78
C GLY A 114 -8.93 -18.83 -23.41
N ARG A 115 -8.20 -17.88 -22.83
CA ARG A 115 -6.85 -18.08 -22.30
C ARG A 115 -6.94 -18.90 -21.00
N LYS A 116 -6.03 -19.84 -20.85
CA LYS A 116 -5.91 -20.63 -19.62
C LYS A 116 -5.00 -19.92 -18.62
N THR A 117 -5.33 -20.03 -17.34
CA THR A 117 -4.50 -19.57 -16.23
C THR A 117 -4.65 -20.52 -15.04
N SER A 118 -3.54 -20.87 -14.40
CA SER A 118 -3.52 -21.68 -13.20
C SER A 118 -4.20 -20.97 -12.01
N MET A 119 -4.30 -19.65 -12.05
CA MET A 119 -5.06 -18.88 -11.07
C MET A 119 -6.53 -19.33 -10.99
N GLU A 120 -7.11 -19.72 -12.14
CA GLU A 120 -8.50 -20.24 -12.21
C GLU A 120 -8.66 -21.53 -11.41
N GLU A 121 -7.72 -22.46 -11.55
CA GLU A 121 -7.70 -23.73 -10.82
C GLU A 121 -7.47 -23.50 -9.33
N MET A 122 -6.54 -22.61 -8.97
CA MET A 122 -6.23 -22.26 -7.57
C MET A 122 -7.44 -21.75 -6.80
N ILE A 123 -8.35 -21.03 -7.45
CA ILE A 123 -9.55 -20.46 -6.81
C ILE A 123 -10.78 -21.36 -6.98
N GLY A 124 -10.67 -22.47 -7.73
CA GLY A 124 -11.80 -23.38 -8.03
C GLY A 124 -12.95 -22.67 -8.76
N GLY A 125 -12.63 -21.69 -9.62
CA GLY A 125 -13.61 -20.91 -10.37
C GLY A 125 -14.30 -19.78 -9.59
N ASP A 126 -14.04 -19.66 -8.29
CA ASP A 126 -14.68 -18.68 -7.40
C ASP A 126 -13.77 -17.46 -7.17
N LEU A 127 -14.08 -16.33 -7.83
CA LEU A 127 -13.33 -15.08 -7.73
C LEU A 127 -13.28 -14.52 -6.30
N SER A 128 -14.18 -14.93 -5.39
CA SER A 128 -14.13 -14.47 -4.00
C SER A 128 -12.92 -15.04 -3.24
N LYS A 129 -12.34 -16.14 -3.72
CA LYS A 129 -11.16 -16.80 -3.15
C LYS A 129 -9.82 -16.21 -3.62
N VAL A 130 -9.83 -15.23 -4.53
CA VAL A 130 -8.62 -14.54 -4.95
C VAL A 130 -8.01 -13.80 -3.75
N SER A 131 -6.73 -14.03 -3.51
CA SER A 131 -5.94 -13.37 -2.48
C SER A 131 -4.75 -12.63 -3.08
N ALA A 132 -4.08 -11.79 -2.31
CA ALA A 132 -2.86 -11.09 -2.74
C ALA A 132 -1.71 -12.05 -3.13
N ARG A 133 -1.76 -13.31 -2.70
CA ARG A 133 -0.75 -14.32 -3.05
C ARG A 133 -1.05 -15.02 -4.38
N THR A 134 -2.30 -15.00 -4.87
CA THR A 134 -2.75 -15.78 -6.02
C THR A 134 -1.89 -15.52 -7.26
N ALA A 135 -1.76 -14.27 -7.68
CA ALA A 135 -0.98 -13.91 -8.87
C ALA A 135 0.52 -14.24 -8.71
N PHE A 136 1.13 -13.90 -7.57
CA PHE A 136 2.55 -14.18 -7.33
C PHE A 136 2.84 -15.68 -7.30
N THR A 137 1.95 -16.50 -6.75
CA THR A 137 2.12 -17.96 -6.71
C THR A 137 2.02 -18.55 -8.11
N ALA A 138 1.04 -18.15 -8.90
CA ALA A 138 0.85 -18.60 -10.27
C ALA A 138 2.00 -18.14 -11.19
N MET A 139 2.44 -16.88 -11.10
CA MET A 139 3.58 -16.35 -11.84
C MET A 139 4.85 -17.14 -11.58
N LYS A 140 5.16 -17.46 -10.31
CA LYS A 140 6.32 -18.30 -9.96
C LYS A 140 6.24 -19.71 -10.54
N ALA A 141 5.04 -20.20 -10.84
CA ALA A 141 4.81 -21.48 -11.51
C ALA A 141 4.82 -21.37 -13.05
N GLY A 142 5.12 -20.19 -13.61
CA GLY A 142 5.24 -19.97 -15.05
C GLY A 142 3.94 -19.54 -15.75
N ASP A 143 2.93 -19.08 -15.01
CA ASP A 143 1.67 -18.60 -15.59
C ASP A 143 1.84 -17.20 -16.20
N GLU A 144 1.63 -17.09 -17.52
CA GLU A 144 1.79 -15.85 -18.27
C GLU A 144 0.74 -14.78 -17.89
N VAL A 145 -0.52 -15.20 -17.65
CA VAL A 145 -1.58 -14.27 -17.25
C VAL A 145 -1.27 -13.69 -15.86
N ALA A 146 -0.74 -14.52 -14.97
CA ALA A 146 -0.32 -14.06 -13.65
C ALA A 146 0.90 -13.13 -13.71
N ALA A 147 1.81 -13.34 -14.65
CA ALA A 147 2.91 -12.42 -14.90
C ALA A 147 2.41 -11.05 -15.35
N GLU A 148 1.44 -10.99 -16.27
CA GLU A 148 0.79 -9.74 -16.68
C GLU A 148 0.15 -8.99 -15.47
N VAL A 149 -0.51 -9.72 -14.56
CA VAL A 149 -1.07 -9.13 -13.32
C VAL A 149 0.02 -8.48 -12.47
N VAL A 150 1.14 -9.21 -12.26
CA VAL A 150 2.24 -8.71 -11.42
C VAL A 150 2.92 -7.51 -12.06
N ASP A 151 3.13 -7.53 -13.37
CA ASP A 151 3.72 -6.42 -14.12
C ASP A 151 2.84 -5.17 -14.06
N GLU A 152 1.52 -5.31 -14.23
CA GLU A 152 0.58 -4.19 -14.07
C GLU A 152 0.63 -3.62 -12.65
N TYR A 153 0.59 -4.49 -11.63
CA TYR A 153 0.67 -4.07 -10.22
C TYR A 153 1.96 -3.32 -9.92
N ILE A 154 3.11 -3.85 -10.36
CA ILE A 154 4.42 -3.20 -10.15
C ILE A 154 4.50 -1.87 -10.89
N SER A 155 3.92 -1.76 -12.08
CA SER A 155 3.88 -0.52 -12.87
C SER A 155 3.14 0.59 -12.12
N TYR A 156 1.97 0.30 -11.54
CA TYR A 156 1.24 1.27 -10.73
C TYR A 156 1.99 1.61 -9.43
N LEU A 157 2.61 0.62 -8.80
CA LEU A 157 3.43 0.86 -7.61
C LEU A 157 4.60 1.81 -7.93
N ALA A 158 5.30 1.54 -9.02
CA ALA A 158 6.42 2.37 -9.47
C ALA A 158 6.00 3.80 -9.83
N CYS A 159 4.82 3.98 -10.44
CA CYS A 159 4.26 5.29 -10.75
C CYS A 159 4.13 6.15 -9.49
N GLY A 160 3.52 5.62 -8.43
CA GLY A 160 3.37 6.35 -7.18
C GLY A 160 4.70 6.59 -6.45
N VAL A 161 5.61 5.60 -6.47
CA VAL A 161 6.97 5.75 -5.91
C VAL A 161 7.72 6.87 -6.62
N ALA A 162 7.66 6.95 -7.95
CA ALA A 162 8.29 8.02 -8.72
C ALA A 162 7.73 9.40 -8.35
N ASN A 163 6.40 9.52 -8.17
CA ASN A 163 5.78 10.75 -7.71
C ASN A 163 6.30 11.18 -6.33
N VAL A 164 6.38 10.24 -5.39
CA VAL A 164 6.92 10.49 -4.04
C VAL A 164 8.37 10.94 -4.09
N ILE A 165 9.20 10.29 -4.89
CA ILE A 165 10.61 10.69 -5.07
C ILE A 165 10.70 12.10 -5.64
N ASN A 166 9.93 12.41 -6.68
CA ASN A 166 9.95 13.73 -7.32
C ASN A 166 9.48 14.87 -6.40
N ILE A 167 8.56 14.57 -5.46
CA ILE A 167 8.02 15.58 -4.54
C ILE A 167 8.95 15.80 -3.34
N PHE A 168 9.48 14.70 -2.75
CA PHE A 168 10.16 14.78 -1.44
C PHE A 168 11.67 14.62 -1.51
N GLN A 169 12.23 14.06 -2.60
CA GLN A 169 13.68 13.80 -2.74
C GLN A 169 14.28 13.16 -1.47
N PRO A 170 13.72 12.06 -0.94
CA PRO A 170 14.15 11.50 0.33
C PRO A 170 15.55 10.89 0.24
N ASN A 171 16.31 10.91 1.35
CA ASN A 171 17.55 10.15 1.48
C ASN A 171 17.30 8.64 1.45
N VAL A 172 16.16 8.23 2.02
CA VAL A 172 15.72 6.83 2.07
C VAL A 172 14.23 6.75 1.78
N LEU A 173 13.85 5.89 0.84
CA LEU A 173 12.48 5.45 0.63
C LEU A 173 12.43 3.97 0.95
N SER A 174 11.58 3.59 1.88
CA SER A 174 11.37 2.20 2.29
C SER A 174 9.95 1.76 2.01
N ILE A 175 9.79 0.49 1.64
CA ILE A 175 8.50 -0.15 1.41
C ILE A 175 8.42 -1.35 2.35
N GLY A 176 7.33 -1.43 3.11
CA GLY A 176 7.06 -2.54 4.01
C GLY A 176 5.57 -2.80 4.12
N GLY A 177 5.20 -3.70 5.02
CA GLY A 177 3.81 -4.09 5.23
C GLY A 177 3.69 -5.58 5.51
N GLY A 178 2.47 -6.13 5.45
CA GLY A 178 2.17 -7.52 5.78
C GLY A 178 1.69 -8.35 4.60
#